data_7525998e592cd287f4983b1d9bc8d7e8
#
_entry.id   7525998e592cd287f4983b1d9bc8d7e8
#
_cell.length_a   1.000
_cell.length_b   1.000
_cell.length_c   1.000
_cell.angle_alpha   90.00
_cell.angle_beta   90.00
_cell.angle_gamma   90.00
#
_symmetry.space_group_name_H-M   'P 1'
#
loop_
_entity.id
_entity.type
_entity.pdbx_description
1 polymer ?
#
loop_
_entity_poly.entity_id
_entity_poly.type
_entity_poly.pdbx_seq_one_letter_code
_entity_poly.pdbx_strand_id
1 'polypeptide(L)'
;MAPDVPSHAPHGHSSAPLPEGAPSALVAGLPRTSTDGLAVATATGRRSYANLDHAASTPALDRVLDAVAATMASYASVHRGKGYASAVTTQWYDESRAEVGRFFGVRPDDHVIFTRNTTDSWSLLAHALPADTTVVVFASEHHSTLLPWGPDRTITVPVPRSIAGGLRDLAAALESVTTRHTLVVIAGASNVTGEVWPLAEVVALAHERGARVAVDAAQLAPHRRIDLAASGVDYVAVSGHKLYAPYGTGVLAGRADWLDAAEPYLAGGGATASVTGEEVAWVRGPERHEGGSPNVVGAIALAAACSTLTEHWADVALLEHTLAQRLRLGLAAIPGVRLHSMFGEGSDRVAVVAFTIDGLDSALVATALSVEYGIGVRDGKFCAHQLVDALLADHPAGGASSPVGNREGYAVPGNSSATSGCDAPGIPVTAVRASLGLATRLEHVERLVAAVRRFAAHGPALRYAASADGWVTRDLEGIEETAPQRPW
;
A
#
# COMPACT_ATOMS: atom_id res chain seq x y z
N MET A 1 12.68 -12.08 41.26
CA MET A 1 12.20 -10.72 41.11
C MET A 1 12.30 -10.39 39.63
N ALA A 2 11.18 -10.50 38.93
CA ALA A 2 11.08 -10.11 37.51
C ALA A 2 10.68 -8.62 37.48
N PRO A 3 11.18 -7.84 36.52
CA PRO A 3 10.76 -6.44 36.40
C PRO A 3 9.37 -6.34 35.76
N ASP A 4 8.53 -5.50 36.35
CA ASP A 4 7.19 -5.15 35.90
C ASP A 4 7.19 -4.61 34.47
N VAL A 5 6.37 -5.21 33.61
CA VAL A 5 6.03 -4.71 32.29
C VAL A 5 4.84 -3.76 32.44
N PRO A 6 4.92 -2.48 32.02
CA PRO A 6 3.78 -1.60 32.11
C PRO A 6 2.68 -2.01 31.11
N SER A 7 1.47 -2.22 31.62
CA SER A 7 0.26 -2.46 30.83
C SER A 7 -0.08 -1.23 30.00
N HIS A 8 -0.17 -1.38 28.69
CA HIS A 8 -0.71 -0.34 27.82
C HIS A 8 -2.22 -0.20 28.02
N ALA A 9 -2.63 0.87 28.71
CA ALA A 9 -4.01 1.32 28.72
C ALA A 9 -4.39 1.93 27.36
N PRO A 10 -5.66 1.81 26.90
CA PRO A 10 -6.09 2.44 25.67
C PRO A 10 -6.04 3.96 25.82
N HIS A 11 -5.29 4.62 24.94
CA HIS A 11 -5.21 6.09 24.91
C HIS A 11 -6.56 6.67 24.51
N GLY A 12 -7.26 7.28 25.46
CA GLY A 12 -8.42 8.11 25.25
C GLY A 12 -8.05 9.31 24.36
N HIS A 13 -8.74 9.46 23.23
CA HIS A 13 -8.55 10.55 22.28
C HIS A 13 -9.00 11.88 22.90
N SER A 14 -8.04 12.73 23.24
CA SER A 14 -8.28 14.12 23.60
C SER A 14 -8.45 14.94 22.31
N SER A 15 -9.62 15.51 22.10
CA SER A 15 -9.99 16.36 20.96
C SER A 15 -9.56 17.82 21.11
N ALA A 16 -8.40 18.10 21.70
CA ALA A 16 -7.90 19.48 21.80
C ALA A 16 -7.38 19.97 20.43
N PRO A 17 -7.71 21.19 19.98
CA PRO A 17 -7.14 21.77 18.77
C PRO A 17 -5.63 21.96 18.92
N LEU A 18 -4.89 21.65 17.85
CA LEU A 18 -3.43 21.81 17.82
C LEU A 18 -3.06 23.30 17.95
N PRO A 19 -1.96 23.65 18.67
CA PRO A 19 -1.50 25.03 18.79
C PRO A 19 -1.06 25.57 17.42
N GLU A 20 -1.36 26.86 17.18
CA GLU A 20 -0.88 27.60 16.02
C GLU A 20 0.66 27.56 15.98
N GLY A 21 1.24 27.07 14.88
CA GLY A 21 2.70 26.91 14.71
C GLY A 21 3.23 25.48 14.79
N ALA A 22 2.45 24.50 15.27
CA ALA A 22 2.85 23.08 15.35
C ALA A 22 3.26 22.41 14.01
N PRO A 23 2.66 22.74 12.84
CA PRO A 23 2.97 22.03 11.60
C PRO A 23 4.38 22.22 11.05
N SER A 24 4.98 23.40 11.24
CA SER A 24 6.36 23.65 10.77
C SER A 24 7.41 22.94 11.64
N ALA A 25 7.15 22.79 12.92
CA ALA A 25 8.03 22.06 13.84
C ALA A 25 7.99 20.54 13.63
N LEU A 26 6.82 19.99 13.23
CA LEU A 26 6.65 18.57 12.94
C LEU A 26 7.45 18.08 11.73
N VAL A 27 7.78 18.95 10.79
CA VAL A 27 8.53 18.59 9.57
C VAL A 27 10.04 18.76 9.75
N ALA A 28 10.47 19.59 10.70
CA ALA A 28 11.88 19.80 10.97
C ALA A 28 12.49 18.54 11.62
N GLY A 29 13.34 17.85 10.88
CA GLY A 29 13.99 16.62 11.33
C GLY A 29 13.47 15.33 10.71
N LEU A 30 12.35 15.38 9.96
CA LEU A 30 11.88 14.22 9.22
C LEU A 30 12.79 13.90 8.01
N PRO A 31 12.91 12.63 7.65
CA PRO A 31 13.64 12.20 6.46
C PRO A 31 13.10 12.89 5.20
N ARG A 32 14.00 13.36 4.36
CA ARG A 32 13.65 13.96 3.07
C ARG A 32 13.43 12.90 2.01
N THR A 33 12.69 13.29 0.97
CA THR A 33 12.42 12.43 -0.19
C THR A 33 12.92 13.08 -1.48
N SER A 34 13.18 12.27 -2.50
CA SER A 34 13.65 12.69 -3.82
C SER A 34 12.73 13.68 -4.56
N THR A 35 11.49 13.83 -4.11
CA THR A 35 10.51 14.75 -4.71
C THR A 35 10.30 16.03 -3.90
N ASP A 36 11.03 16.20 -2.79
CA ASP A 36 10.98 17.43 -2.01
C ASP A 36 11.46 18.61 -2.87
N GLY A 37 10.59 19.61 -3.04
CA GLY A 37 10.85 20.77 -3.90
C GLY A 37 10.47 20.58 -5.36
N LEU A 38 9.90 19.45 -5.77
CA LEU A 38 9.34 19.30 -7.11
C LEU A 38 8.24 20.35 -7.35
N ALA A 39 8.36 21.08 -8.46
CA ALA A 39 7.36 22.07 -8.89
C ALA A 39 6.87 21.77 -10.29
N VAL A 40 5.56 21.87 -10.48
CA VAL A 40 4.88 21.58 -11.75
C VAL A 40 4.17 22.81 -12.29
N ALA A 41 3.97 22.87 -13.61
CA ALA A 41 3.13 23.87 -14.24
C ALA A 41 1.65 23.55 -13.96
N THR A 42 0.86 24.59 -13.70
CA THR A 42 -0.59 24.48 -13.51
C THR A 42 -1.29 25.59 -14.27
N ALA A 43 -2.60 25.54 -14.37
CA ALA A 43 -3.42 26.60 -14.98
C ALA A 43 -3.17 28.02 -14.41
N THR A 44 -2.62 28.10 -13.19
CA THR A 44 -2.38 29.39 -12.50
C THR A 44 -0.90 29.68 -12.27
N GLY A 45 0.01 29.00 -12.99
CA GLY A 45 1.46 29.15 -12.88
C GLY A 45 2.13 27.96 -12.17
N ARG A 46 3.43 28.06 -11.90
CA ARG A 46 4.19 26.98 -11.23
C ARG A 46 3.84 26.88 -9.76
N ARG A 47 3.64 25.67 -9.28
CA ARG A 47 3.35 25.35 -7.88
C ARG A 47 4.19 24.17 -7.41
N SER A 48 4.44 24.08 -6.10
CA SER A 48 5.00 22.85 -5.50
C SER A 48 4.03 21.69 -5.76
N TYR A 49 4.56 20.57 -6.24
CA TYR A 49 3.75 19.37 -6.50
C TYR A 49 3.29 18.74 -5.19
N ALA A 50 2.00 18.54 -5.06
CA ALA A 50 1.41 17.83 -3.95
C ALA A 50 1.18 16.36 -4.33
N ASN A 51 2.19 15.50 -4.09
CA ASN A 51 1.99 14.07 -4.25
C ASN A 51 1.10 13.54 -3.10
N LEU A 52 -0.13 13.19 -3.44
CA LEU A 52 -1.10 12.57 -2.53
C LEU A 52 -1.53 11.19 -3.05
N ASP A 53 -0.60 10.47 -3.72
CA ASP A 53 -0.78 9.10 -4.19
C ASP A 53 0.28 8.13 -3.63
N HIS A 54 0.70 8.32 -2.38
CA HIS A 54 1.71 7.49 -1.71
C HIS A 54 1.31 6.01 -1.61
N ALA A 55 0.01 5.70 -1.53
CA ALA A 55 -0.49 4.32 -1.51
C ALA A 55 -0.26 3.57 -2.84
N ALA A 56 -0.03 4.28 -3.96
CA ALA A 56 0.37 3.65 -5.21
C ALA A 56 1.88 3.38 -5.23
N SER A 57 2.69 4.41 -4.95
CA SER A 57 4.14 4.31 -4.83
C SER A 57 4.67 5.55 -4.11
N THR A 58 5.68 5.38 -3.26
CA THR A 58 6.34 6.48 -2.56
C THR A 58 7.59 6.95 -3.31
N PRO A 59 7.97 8.23 -3.22
CA PRO A 59 9.27 8.67 -3.68
C PRO A 59 10.38 8.04 -2.83
N ALA A 60 11.59 7.93 -3.39
CA ALA A 60 12.73 7.43 -2.61
C ALA A 60 13.11 8.40 -1.48
N LEU A 61 13.55 7.87 -0.34
CA LEU A 61 14.23 8.68 0.68
C LEU A 61 15.61 9.10 0.19
N ASP A 62 16.09 10.29 0.56
CA ASP A 62 17.45 10.74 0.21
C ASP A 62 18.50 9.72 0.73
N ARG A 63 18.33 9.20 1.96
CA ARG A 63 19.22 8.15 2.51
C ARG A 63 19.23 6.86 1.69
N VAL A 64 18.12 6.53 1.03
CA VAL A 64 18.04 5.38 0.10
C VAL A 64 18.85 5.67 -1.16
N LEU A 65 18.76 6.88 -1.71
CA LEU A 65 19.57 7.28 -2.87
C LEU A 65 21.07 7.24 -2.55
N ASP A 66 21.47 7.74 -1.37
CA ASP A 66 22.86 7.72 -0.90
C ASP A 66 23.38 6.29 -0.73
N ALA A 67 22.58 5.38 -0.14
CA ALA A 67 22.93 3.99 0.03
C ALA A 67 23.10 3.27 -1.32
N VAL A 68 22.23 3.54 -2.29
CA VAL A 68 22.34 3.01 -3.66
C VAL A 68 23.62 3.54 -4.33
N ALA A 69 23.88 4.84 -4.25
CA ALA A 69 25.09 5.44 -4.83
C ALA A 69 26.38 4.84 -4.23
N ALA A 70 26.42 4.66 -2.90
CA ALA A 70 27.54 4.01 -2.22
C ALA A 70 27.73 2.55 -2.66
N THR A 71 26.62 1.82 -2.84
CA THR A 71 26.65 0.43 -3.31
C THR A 71 27.33 0.32 -4.68
N MET A 72 27.02 1.22 -5.61
CA MET A 72 27.54 1.17 -6.97
C MET A 72 29.05 1.34 -7.04
N ALA A 73 29.70 1.94 -6.04
CA ALA A 73 31.14 2.13 -6.00
C ALA A 73 31.93 0.81 -5.86
N SER A 74 31.31 -0.25 -5.29
CA SER A 74 31.97 -1.55 -5.05
C SER A 74 31.08 -2.74 -5.44
N TYR A 75 30.05 -2.50 -6.25
CA TYR A 75 29.13 -3.55 -6.68
C TYR A 75 29.83 -4.69 -7.42
N ALA A 76 29.57 -5.92 -7.01
CA ALA A 76 30.04 -7.15 -7.67
C ALA A 76 29.08 -8.33 -7.39
N SER A 77 29.49 -9.55 -7.74
CA SER A 77 28.70 -10.76 -7.51
C SER A 77 28.50 -11.05 -6.02
N VAL A 78 27.34 -11.62 -5.68
CA VAL A 78 27.00 -12.06 -4.32
C VAL A 78 27.24 -13.54 -4.15
N HIS A 79 27.81 -13.97 -3.02
CA HIS A 79 28.05 -15.35 -2.54
C HIS A 79 28.97 -16.21 -3.40
N ARG A 80 29.38 -15.78 -4.60
CA ARG A 80 30.13 -16.62 -5.56
C ARG A 80 31.53 -16.14 -5.90
N GLY A 81 31.85 -14.90 -5.57
CA GLY A 81 33.15 -14.30 -5.83
C GLY A 81 34.10 -14.40 -4.64
N LYS A 82 35.42 -14.44 -4.92
CA LYS A 82 36.47 -14.40 -3.90
C LYS A 82 37.15 -13.03 -3.80
N GLY A 83 36.85 -12.12 -4.72
CA GLY A 83 37.47 -10.78 -4.75
C GLY A 83 36.88 -9.86 -3.69
N TYR A 84 37.61 -8.79 -3.36
CA TYR A 84 37.20 -7.78 -2.36
C TYR A 84 35.80 -7.23 -2.60
N ALA A 85 35.52 -6.76 -3.81
CA ALA A 85 34.19 -6.19 -4.13
C ALA A 85 33.03 -7.19 -3.94
N SER A 86 33.25 -8.47 -4.31
CA SER A 86 32.25 -9.53 -4.09
C SER A 86 32.03 -9.80 -2.60
N ALA A 87 33.09 -9.78 -1.79
CA ALA A 87 32.96 -9.96 -0.35
C ALA A 87 32.18 -8.82 0.30
N VAL A 88 32.46 -7.57 -0.07
CA VAL A 88 31.73 -6.38 0.40
C VAL A 88 30.26 -6.44 -0.04
N THR A 89 29.99 -6.73 -1.31
CA THR A 89 28.63 -6.81 -1.83
C THR A 89 27.82 -7.92 -1.13
N THR A 90 28.44 -9.07 -0.89
CA THR A 90 27.81 -10.19 -0.15
C THR A 90 27.48 -9.77 1.28
N GLN A 91 28.44 -9.18 2.00
CA GLN A 91 28.23 -8.70 3.37
C GLN A 91 27.04 -7.72 3.44
N TRP A 92 26.99 -6.74 2.56
CA TRP A 92 25.90 -5.75 2.56
C TRP A 92 24.54 -6.37 2.23
N TYR A 93 24.51 -7.36 1.34
CA TYR A 93 23.29 -8.09 1.03
C TYR A 93 22.77 -8.87 2.25
N ASP A 94 23.66 -9.57 2.95
CA ASP A 94 23.30 -10.34 4.15
C ASP A 94 22.90 -9.43 5.32
N GLU A 95 23.61 -8.31 5.51
CA GLU A 95 23.26 -7.29 6.50
C GLU A 95 21.91 -6.62 6.18
N SER A 96 21.60 -6.43 4.89
CA SER A 96 20.29 -5.92 4.46
C SER A 96 19.15 -6.86 4.83
N ARG A 97 19.35 -8.17 4.67
CA ARG A 97 18.38 -9.18 5.10
C ARG A 97 18.15 -9.12 6.62
N ALA A 98 19.22 -9.00 7.38
CA ALA A 98 19.15 -8.88 8.83
C ALA A 98 18.43 -7.59 9.26
N GLU A 99 18.68 -6.45 8.59
CA GLU A 99 18.01 -5.17 8.87
C GLU A 99 16.51 -5.25 8.60
N VAL A 100 16.12 -5.80 7.45
CA VAL A 100 14.71 -6.02 7.10
C VAL A 100 14.05 -6.97 8.10
N GLY A 101 14.76 -8.01 8.54
CA GLY A 101 14.29 -8.92 9.58
C GLY A 101 14.03 -8.21 10.92
N ARG A 102 14.92 -7.30 11.32
CA ARG A 102 14.72 -6.47 12.53
C ARG A 102 13.52 -5.54 12.39
N PHE A 103 13.34 -4.93 11.21
CA PHE A 103 12.20 -4.05 10.94
C PHE A 103 10.85 -4.76 11.13
N PHE A 104 10.75 -6.02 10.70
CA PHE A 104 9.54 -6.83 10.85
C PHE A 104 9.49 -7.66 12.14
N GLY A 105 10.48 -7.57 13.03
CA GLY A 105 10.52 -8.33 14.27
C GLY A 105 10.39 -9.84 14.04
N VAL A 106 11.13 -10.38 13.08
CA VAL A 106 11.08 -11.82 12.75
C VAL A 106 11.66 -12.67 13.89
N ARG A 107 11.15 -13.89 14.04
CA ARG A 107 11.70 -14.89 14.98
C ARG A 107 13.05 -15.40 14.47
N PRO A 108 13.91 -15.97 15.34
CA PRO A 108 15.22 -16.47 14.93
C PRO A 108 15.20 -17.56 13.84
N ASP A 109 14.10 -18.30 13.76
CA ASP A 109 13.89 -19.40 12.81
C ASP A 109 13.00 -19.01 11.61
N ASP A 110 12.60 -17.75 11.50
CA ASP A 110 11.90 -17.24 10.34
C ASP A 110 12.84 -16.99 9.16
N HIS A 111 12.33 -17.08 7.95
CA HIS A 111 13.01 -16.64 6.74
C HIS A 111 12.60 -15.22 6.34
N VAL A 112 13.56 -14.48 5.79
CA VAL A 112 13.34 -13.21 5.08
C VAL A 112 13.82 -13.42 3.64
N ILE A 113 12.89 -13.45 2.69
CA ILE A 113 13.18 -13.75 1.28
C ILE A 113 12.93 -12.48 0.48
N PHE A 114 13.93 -12.05 -0.29
CA PHE A 114 13.75 -10.93 -1.21
C PHE A 114 13.02 -11.39 -2.47
N THR A 115 11.99 -10.63 -2.81
CA THR A 115 11.13 -10.83 -3.98
C THR A 115 11.11 -9.55 -4.81
N ARG A 116 10.34 -9.49 -5.89
CA ARG A 116 10.16 -8.27 -6.67
C ARG A 116 9.18 -7.28 -6.03
N ASN A 117 8.12 -7.78 -5.40
CA ASN A 117 7.06 -7.01 -4.76
C ASN A 117 6.11 -7.95 -4.00
N THR A 118 5.06 -7.41 -3.36
CA THR A 118 4.03 -8.19 -2.65
C THR A 118 3.36 -9.26 -3.53
N THR A 119 3.08 -8.97 -4.80
CA THR A 119 2.48 -9.95 -5.72
C THR A 119 3.38 -11.16 -5.90
N ASP A 120 4.69 -10.94 -6.06
CA ASP A 120 5.69 -12.00 -6.17
C ASP A 120 5.84 -12.78 -4.86
N SER A 121 5.81 -12.07 -3.71
CA SER A 121 5.82 -12.68 -2.38
C SER A 121 4.66 -13.66 -2.17
N TRP A 122 3.45 -13.27 -2.56
CA TRP A 122 2.29 -14.15 -2.47
C TRP A 122 2.32 -15.30 -3.46
N SER A 123 2.86 -15.09 -4.66
CA SER A 123 3.08 -16.16 -5.64
C SER A 123 4.07 -17.20 -5.12
N LEU A 124 5.15 -16.74 -4.45
CA LEU A 124 6.11 -17.62 -3.79
C LEU A 124 5.45 -18.41 -2.64
N LEU A 125 4.70 -17.74 -1.77
CA LEU A 125 4.01 -18.43 -0.66
C LEU A 125 2.98 -19.42 -1.19
N ALA A 126 2.22 -19.08 -2.23
CA ALA A 126 1.26 -19.98 -2.86
C ALA A 126 1.92 -21.23 -3.46
N HIS A 127 3.13 -21.07 -4.04
CA HIS A 127 3.97 -22.18 -4.51
C HIS A 127 4.45 -23.06 -3.34
N ALA A 128 4.74 -22.47 -2.18
CA ALA A 128 5.29 -23.17 -1.02
C ALA A 128 4.21 -23.81 -0.10
N LEU A 129 2.94 -23.55 -0.36
CA LEU A 129 1.87 -24.14 0.45
C LEU A 129 1.85 -25.66 0.35
N PRO A 130 1.67 -26.40 1.47
CA PRO A 130 1.36 -27.82 1.45
C PRO A 130 0.14 -28.13 0.56
N ALA A 131 0.14 -29.29 -0.09
CA ALA A 131 -0.91 -29.65 -1.06
C ALA A 131 -2.33 -29.61 -0.44
N ASP A 132 -2.47 -30.04 0.81
CA ASP A 132 -3.74 -30.05 1.55
C ASP A 132 -3.90 -28.77 2.39
N THR A 133 -3.96 -27.62 1.71
CA THR A 133 -4.12 -26.30 2.34
C THR A 133 -5.34 -25.57 1.78
N THR A 134 -6.21 -25.10 2.68
CA THR A 134 -7.25 -24.11 2.34
C THR A 134 -6.74 -22.69 2.67
N VAL A 135 -6.97 -21.76 1.75
CA VAL A 135 -6.68 -20.35 1.95
C VAL A 135 -7.99 -19.58 2.14
N VAL A 136 -8.08 -18.78 3.20
CA VAL A 136 -9.24 -17.94 3.52
C VAL A 136 -8.85 -16.49 3.30
N VAL A 137 -9.58 -15.78 2.43
CA VAL A 137 -9.33 -14.37 2.09
C VAL A 137 -10.65 -13.59 2.11
N PHE A 138 -10.58 -12.28 2.37
CA PHE A 138 -11.75 -11.42 2.18
C PHE A 138 -11.88 -10.92 0.74
N ALA A 139 -13.10 -10.75 0.27
CA ALA A 139 -13.38 -10.13 -1.04
C ALA A 139 -12.93 -8.64 -1.11
N SER A 140 -12.64 -8.04 0.03
CA SER A 140 -12.09 -6.68 0.14
C SER A 140 -10.62 -6.57 -0.20
N GLU A 141 -9.91 -7.68 -0.37
CA GLU A 141 -8.47 -7.68 -0.55
C GLU A 141 -8.03 -7.10 -1.89
N HIS A 142 -6.81 -6.54 -1.90
CA HIS A 142 -6.13 -6.15 -3.13
C HIS A 142 -5.93 -7.37 -4.04
N HIS A 143 -5.98 -7.20 -5.36
CA HIS A 143 -5.85 -8.31 -6.32
C HIS A 143 -4.58 -9.15 -6.12
N SER A 144 -3.46 -8.56 -5.69
CA SER A 144 -2.25 -9.33 -5.37
C SER A 144 -2.45 -10.34 -4.25
N THR A 145 -3.34 -10.02 -3.30
CA THR A 145 -3.66 -10.86 -2.14
C THR A 145 -4.81 -11.82 -2.43
N LEU A 146 -5.71 -11.45 -3.34
CA LEU A 146 -6.90 -12.24 -3.67
C LEU A 146 -6.62 -13.37 -4.68
N LEU A 147 -5.75 -13.17 -5.67
CA LEU A 147 -5.68 -14.00 -6.87
C LEU A 147 -4.70 -15.18 -6.85
N PRO A 148 -3.60 -15.21 -6.06
CA PRO A 148 -2.53 -16.20 -6.23
C PRO A 148 -2.89 -17.64 -5.86
N TRP A 149 -3.94 -17.86 -5.08
CA TRP A 149 -4.15 -19.11 -4.35
C TRP A 149 -4.82 -20.22 -5.16
N GLY A 150 -5.50 -19.89 -6.26
CA GLY A 150 -6.31 -20.79 -7.05
C GLY A 150 -7.71 -21.03 -6.48
N PRO A 151 -8.73 -21.18 -7.34
CA PRO A 151 -10.14 -21.23 -6.91
C PRO A 151 -10.46 -22.47 -6.07
N ASP A 152 -9.83 -23.62 -6.35
CA ASP A 152 -10.18 -24.90 -5.71
C ASP A 152 -9.75 -25.00 -4.23
N ARG A 153 -8.84 -24.12 -3.80
CA ARG A 153 -8.36 -24.09 -2.42
C ARG A 153 -8.72 -22.80 -1.67
N THR A 154 -9.53 -21.92 -2.26
CA THR A 154 -9.81 -20.59 -1.70
C THR A 154 -11.25 -20.50 -1.20
N ILE A 155 -11.42 -20.10 0.05
CA ILE A 155 -12.68 -19.63 0.61
C ILE A 155 -12.62 -18.09 0.63
N THR A 156 -13.54 -17.46 -0.10
CA THR A 156 -13.65 -15.99 -0.13
C THR A 156 -14.75 -15.55 0.83
N VAL A 157 -14.36 -14.82 1.88
CA VAL A 157 -15.28 -14.19 2.84
C VAL A 157 -15.81 -12.89 2.23
N PRO A 158 -17.09 -12.57 2.34
CA PRO A 158 -17.65 -11.33 1.80
C PRO A 158 -16.95 -10.07 2.31
N VAL A 159 -17.12 -8.95 1.59
CA VAL A 159 -16.63 -7.62 2.04
C VAL A 159 -17.26 -7.29 3.40
N PRO A 160 -16.45 -7.09 4.45
CA PRO A 160 -16.97 -6.83 5.79
C PRO A 160 -17.56 -5.42 5.90
N ARG A 161 -18.60 -5.27 6.73
CA ARG A 161 -19.27 -3.98 7.02
C ARG A 161 -18.95 -3.45 8.42
N SER A 162 -18.22 -4.22 9.21
CA SER A 162 -17.69 -3.85 10.52
C SER A 162 -16.63 -4.86 10.93
N ILE A 163 -15.74 -4.48 11.85
CA ILE A 163 -14.74 -5.39 12.42
C ILE A 163 -15.42 -6.62 13.04
N ALA A 164 -16.43 -6.42 13.88
CA ALA A 164 -17.13 -7.55 14.55
C ALA A 164 -17.85 -8.46 13.54
N GLY A 165 -18.41 -7.89 12.44
CA GLY A 165 -19.00 -8.67 11.35
C GLY A 165 -17.95 -9.51 10.65
N GLY A 166 -16.86 -8.89 10.24
CA GLY A 166 -15.76 -9.59 9.56
C GLY A 166 -15.14 -10.71 10.40
N LEU A 167 -14.94 -10.50 11.71
CA LEU A 167 -14.44 -11.55 12.60
C LEU A 167 -15.42 -12.73 12.71
N ARG A 168 -16.73 -12.48 12.78
CA ARG A 168 -17.74 -13.57 12.77
C ARG A 168 -17.73 -14.33 11.44
N ASP A 169 -17.66 -13.63 10.33
CA ASP A 169 -17.66 -14.24 9.01
C ASP A 169 -16.37 -15.04 8.76
N LEU A 170 -15.24 -14.55 9.26
CA LEU A 170 -13.96 -15.29 9.28
C LEU A 170 -14.06 -16.56 10.14
N ALA A 171 -14.66 -16.47 11.34
CA ALA A 171 -14.86 -17.63 12.20
C ALA A 171 -15.70 -18.71 11.51
N ALA A 172 -16.82 -18.32 10.88
CA ALA A 172 -17.68 -19.25 10.15
C ALA A 172 -16.95 -19.88 8.94
N ALA A 173 -16.14 -19.10 8.20
CA ALA A 173 -15.32 -19.63 7.13
C ALA A 173 -14.32 -20.67 7.63
N LEU A 174 -13.62 -20.39 8.74
CA LEU A 174 -12.65 -21.30 9.34
C LEU A 174 -13.30 -22.59 9.87
N GLU A 175 -14.53 -22.52 10.40
CA GLU A 175 -15.30 -23.70 10.84
C GLU A 175 -15.68 -24.63 9.67
N SER A 176 -15.77 -24.11 8.44
CA SER A 176 -16.08 -24.89 7.24
C SER A 176 -14.87 -25.61 6.63
N VAL A 177 -13.66 -25.30 7.08
CA VAL A 177 -12.43 -25.89 6.54
C VAL A 177 -12.28 -27.34 6.98
N THR A 178 -11.95 -28.21 6.02
CA THR A 178 -11.74 -29.65 6.27
C THR A 178 -10.33 -30.12 5.93
N THR A 179 -9.50 -29.27 5.37
CA THR A 179 -8.11 -29.57 5.00
C THR A 179 -7.19 -29.57 6.22
N ARG A 180 -6.04 -30.22 6.09
CA ARG A 180 -5.06 -30.34 7.18
C ARG A 180 -4.41 -28.99 7.54
N HIS A 181 -4.22 -28.13 6.55
CA HIS A 181 -3.60 -26.84 6.74
C HIS A 181 -4.55 -25.70 6.33
N THR A 182 -4.48 -24.61 7.04
CA THR A 182 -5.28 -23.42 6.75
C THR A 182 -4.41 -22.19 6.82
N LEU A 183 -4.58 -21.29 5.85
CA LEU A 183 -3.92 -19.98 5.80
C LEU A 183 -5.00 -18.90 5.68
N VAL A 184 -5.06 -18.00 6.64
CA VAL A 184 -5.82 -16.75 6.52
C VAL A 184 -4.89 -15.71 5.90
N VAL A 185 -5.30 -15.07 4.82
CA VAL A 185 -4.53 -13.98 4.20
C VAL A 185 -5.36 -12.71 4.25
N ILE A 186 -4.78 -11.65 4.82
CA ILE A 186 -5.50 -10.41 5.11
C ILE A 186 -4.60 -9.19 4.93
N ALA A 187 -5.14 -8.10 4.38
CA ALA A 187 -4.46 -6.83 4.36
C ALA A 187 -4.41 -6.24 5.77
N GLY A 188 -3.22 -5.88 6.27
CA GLY A 188 -3.09 -5.23 7.57
C GLY A 188 -3.76 -3.86 7.60
N ALA A 189 -3.74 -3.15 6.46
CA ALA A 189 -4.47 -1.91 6.24
C ALA A 189 -5.04 -1.87 4.82
N SER A 190 -6.28 -1.40 4.66
CA SER A 190 -6.93 -1.27 3.36
C SER A 190 -6.23 -0.23 2.48
N ASN A 191 -5.89 -0.61 1.25
CA ASN A 191 -5.35 0.32 0.25
C ASN A 191 -6.39 1.29 -0.32
N VAL A 192 -7.65 1.15 0.04
CA VAL A 192 -8.78 1.99 -0.39
C VAL A 192 -9.18 2.96 0.72
N THR A 193 -9.51 2.44 1.89
CA THR A 193 -10.08 3.24 3.00
C THR A 193 -9.07 3.58 4.10
N GLY A 194 -7.90 2.95 4.06
CA GLY A 194 -6.86 3.08 5.09
C GLY A 194 -7.16 2.35 6.39
N GLU A 195 -8.32 1.72 6.53
CA GLU A 195 -8.75 1.05 7.76
C GLU A 195 -7.85 -0.13 8.09
N VAL A 196 -7.53 -0.24 9.37
CA VAL A 196 -6.61 -1.25 9.92
C VAL A 196 -7.43 -2.34 10.60
N TRP A 197 -7.10 -3.61 10.30
CA TRP A 197 -7.66 -4.74 11.04
C TRP A 197 -7.03 -4.85 12.44
N PRO A 198 -7.79 -5.29 13.45
CA PRO A 198 -7.25 -5.64 14.76
C PRO A 198 -6.49 -6.97 14.67
N LEU A 199 -5.25 -6.93 14.19
CA LEU A 199 -4.46 -8.12 13.87
C LEU A 199 -4.35 -9.11 15.04
N ALA A 200 -4.27 -8.61 16.28
CA ALA A 200 -4.23 -9.47 17.46
C ALA A 200 -5.48 -10.36 17.58
N GLU A 201 -6.66 -9.80 17.30
CA GLU A 201 -7.92 -10.56 17.34
C GLU A 201 -8.02 -11.53 16.16
N VAL A 202 -7.59 -11.14 14.98
CA VAL A 202 -7.53 -12.00 13.79
C VAL A 202 -6.60 -13.19 14.01
N VAL A 203 -5.39 -12.94 14.54
CA VAL A 203 -4.40 -13.97 14.84
C VAL A 203 -4.91 -14.94 15.90
N ALA A 204 -5.45 -14.43 17.01
CA ALA A 204 -6.02 -15.27 18.06
C ALA A 204 -7.13 -16.18 17.51
N LEU A 205 -8.07 -15.59 16.75
CA LEU A 205 -9.18 -16.32 16.14
C LEU A 205 -8.72 -17.43 15.19
N ALA A 206 -7.71 -17.14 14.35
CA ALA A 206 -7.15 -18.08 13.39
C ALA A 206 -6.38 -19.21 14.10
N HIS A 207 -5.50 -18.87 15.04
CA HIS A 207 -4.66 -19.82 15.76
C HIS A 207 -5.49 -20.76 16.65
N GLU A 208 -6.58 -20.29 17.29
CA GLU A 208 -7.53 -21.15 18.01
C GLU A 208 -8.11 -22.26 17.14
N ARG A 209 -8.13 -22.07 15.81
CA ARG A 209 -8.62 -23.04 14.82
C ARG A 209 -7.51 -23.73 14.04
N GLY A 210 -6.26 -23.59 14.50
CA GLY A 210 -5.08 -24.20 13.86
C GLY A 210 -4.69 -23.59 12.52
N ALA A 211 -5.25 -22.43 12.16
CA ALA A 211 -4.91 -21.71 10.95
C ALA A 211 -3.70 -20.79 11.16
N ARG A 212 -2.88 -20.59 10.12
CA ARG A 212 -1.84 -19.56 10.08
C ARG A 212 -2.39 -18.25 9.53
N VAL A 213 -1.70 -17.15 9.84
CA VAL A 213 -2.06 -15.80 9.37
C VAL A 213 -0.92 -15.20 8.56
N ALA A 214 -1.23 -14.79 7.33
CA ALA A 214 -0.35 -14.04 6.46
C ALA A 214 -0.92 -12.63 6.26
N VAL A 215 -0.09 -11.61 6.49
CA VAL A 215 -0.50 -10.21 6.43
C VAL A 215 0.10 -9.52 5.20
N ASP A 216 -0.77 -9.02 4.32
CA ASP A 216 -0.35 -8.01 3.33
C ASP A 216 -0.10 -6.69 4.08
N ALA A 217 1.17 -6.39 4.30
CA ALA A 217 1.59 -5.19 4.97
C ALA A 217 1.98 -4.05 4.00
N ALA A 218 1.63 -4.16 2.72
CA ALA A 218 2.01 -3.17 1.71
C ALA A 218 1.51 -1.75 2.03
N GLN A 219 0.33 -1.65 2.68
CA GLN A 219 -0.19 -0.36 3.17
C GLN A 219 -0.02 -0.17 4.68
N LEU A 220 0.26 -1.22 5.43
CA LEU A 220 0.48 -1.10 6.88
C LEU A 220 1.92 -0.68 7.20
N ALA A 221 2.91 -1.37 6.63
CA ALA A 221 4.32 -1.22 6.97
C ALA A 221 4.91 0.20 6.76
N PRO A 222 4.47 1.01 5.77
CA PRO A 222 4.91 2.41 5.66
C PRO A 222 4.44 3.31 6.80
N HIS A 223 3.36 2.93 7.51
CA HIS A 223 2.60 3.76 8.43
C HIS A 223 2.60 3.26 9.88
N ARG A 224 2.78 1.96 10.09
CA ARG A 224 2.72 1.31 11.40
C ARG A 224 3.76 0.21 11.51
N ARG A 225 4.34 0.10 12.68
CA ARG A 225 5.23 -1.02 13.00
C ARG A 225 4.42 -2.33 13.03
N ILE A 226 4.97 -3.36 12.41
CA ILE A 226 4.52 -4.75 12.55
C ILE A 226 5.69 -5.57 13.09
N ASP A 227 5.41 -6.43 14.08
CA ASP A 227 6.40 -7.30 14.72
C ASP A 227 5.83 -8.72 14.72
N LEU A 228 6.44 -9.62 13.94
CA LEU A 228 5.95 -10.96 13.74
C LEU A 228 6.02 -11.78 15.03
N ALA A 229 7.10 -11.63 15.80
CA ALA A 229 7.27 -12.38 17.05
C ALA A 229 6.24 -11.94 18.10
N ALA A 230 6.02 -10.63 18.23
CA ALA A 230 5.09 -10.09 19.22
C ALA A 230 3.61 -10.24 18.82
N SER A 231 3.27 -10.09 17.53
CA SER A 231 1.89 -10.18 17.03
C SER A 231 1.38 -11.60 16.82
N GLY A 232 2.28 -12.58 16.71
CA GLY A 232 1.95 -13.95 16.33
C GLY A 232 1.65 -14.15 14.84
N VAL A 233 1.76 -13.12 14.01
CA VAL A 233 1.64 -13.23 12.54
C VAL A 233 2.65 -14.25 12.01
N ASP A 234 2.22 -15.14 11.12
CA ASP A 234 3.06 -16.23 10.61
C ASP A 234 3.86 -15.82 9.38
N TYR A 235 3.27 -14.98 8.51
CA TYR A 235 3.92 -14.44 7.32
C TYR A 235 3.54 -12.97 7.10
N VAL A 236 4.47 -12.21 6.53
CA VAL A 236 4.23 -10.84 6.08
C VAL A 236 4.79 -10.65 4.67
N ALA A 237 4.08 -9.90 3.83
CA ALA A 237 4.56 -9.49 2.52
C ALA A 237 4.47 -7.97 2.34
N VAL A 238 5.50 -7.41 1.67
CA VAL A 238 5.57 -5.97 1.37
C VAL A 238 6.19 -5.69 0.02
N SER A 239 5.98 -4.48 -0.47
CA SER A 239 6.62 -3.92 -1.66
C SER A 239 7.50 -2.73 -1.28
N GLY A 240 8.77 -2.76 -1.61
CA GLY A 240 9.74 -1.71 -1.27
C GLY A 240 9.38 -0.36 -1.87
N HIS A 241 8.76 -0.33 -3.07
CA HIS A 241 8.33 0.93 -3.69
C HIS A 241 7.23 1.67 -2.92
N LYS A 242 6.60 1.04 -1.93
CA LYS A 242 5.68 1.69 -0.98
C LYS A 242 6.36 2.02 0.35
N LEU A 243 7.53 1.44 0.60
CA LEU A 243 8.41 1.69 1.74
C LEU A 243 9.56 2.65 1.36
N TYR A 244 9.34 3.60 0.47
CA TYR A 244 10.31 4.62 0.05
C TYR A 244 11.58 4.05 -0.61
N ALA A 245 11.54 2.81 -1.11
CA ALA A 245 12.65 2.13 -1.82
C ALA A 245 12.20 1.61 -3.20
N PRO A 246 12.04 2.48 -4.22
CA PRO A 246 11.46 2.13 -5.53
C PRO A 246 12.47 1.42 -6.46
N TYR A 247 13.12 0.35 -5.98
CA TYR A 247 14.17 -0.37 -6.72
C TYR A 247 13.78 -1.81 -7.09
N GLY A 248 12.49 -2.10 -7.20
CA GLY A 248 11.98 -3.40 -7.65
C GLY A 248 12.29 -4.54 -6.67
N THR A 249 12.17 -4.26 -5.37
CA THR A 249 12.34 -5.25 -4.29
C THR A 249 11.11 -5.27 -3.41
N GLY A 250 10.70 -6.47 -3.03
CA GLY A 250 9.73 -6.77 -1.99
C GLY A 250 10.30 -7.81 -1.04
N VAL A 251 9.50 -8.21 -0.08
CA VAL A 251 9.87 -9.21 0.93
C VAL A 251 8.69 -10.12 1.23
N LEU A 252 8.98 -11.41 1.35
CA LEU A 252 8.22 -12.37 2.12
C LEU A 252 9.02 -12.72 3.37
N ALA A 253 8.46 -12.48 4.56
CA ALA A 253 9.09 -12.89 5.81
C ALA A 253 8.13 -13.72 6.66
N GLY A 254 8.66 -14.75 7.36
CA GLY A 254 7.88 -15.61 8.25
C GLY A 254 8.42 -17.03 8.35
N ARG A 255 7.57 -17.94 8.81
CA ARG A 255 7.95 -19.32 9.19
C ARG A 255 8.64 -20.06 8.06
N ALA A 256 9.73 -20.73 8.42
CA ALA A 256 10.59 -21.45 7.48
C ALA A 256 10.02 -22.79 7.00
N ASP A 257 9.23 -23.47 7.81
CA ASP A 257 8.90 -24.89 7.62
C ASP A 257 8.22 -25.20 6.26
N TRP A 258 7.23 -24.43 5.85
CA TRP A 258 6.59 -24.59 4.52
C TRP A 258 7.52 -24.19 3.39
N LEU A 259 8.31 -23.14 3.62
CA LEU A 259 9.27 -22.62 2.63
C LEU A 259 10.42 -23.63 2.40
N ASP A 260 10.98 -24.20 3.46
CA ASP A 260 12.03 -25.21 3.35
C ASP A 260 11.55 -26.56 2.78
N ALA A 261 10.28 -26.89 2.97
CA ALA A 261 9.69 -28.12 2.45
C ALA A 261 9.33 -28.05 0.95
N ALA A 262 9.12 -26.84 0.43
CA ALA A 262 8.75 -26.65 -0.96
C ALA A 262 9.92 -26.79 -1.92
N GLU A 263 9.63 -27.11 -3.19
CA GLU A 263 10.59 -26.95 -4.27
C GLU A 263 11.00 -25.47 -4.42
N PRO A 264 12.21 -25.17 -4.92
CA PRO A 264 12.59 -23.78 -5.16
C PRO A 264 11.59 -23.04 -6.03
N TYR A 265 11.23 -21.82 -5.63
CA TYR A 265 10.38 -20.94 -6.45
C TYR A 265 11.09 -20.53 -7.75
N LEU A 266 12.38 -20.26 -7.67
CA LEU A 266 13.26 -19.98 -8.79
C LEU A 266 14.39 -21.03 -8.83
N ALA A 267 14.18 -22.12 -9.58
CA ALA A 267 15.18 -23.14 -9.74
C ALA A 267 16.37 -22.63 -10.58
N GLY A 268 17.55 -22.61 -9.99
CA GLY A 268 18.73 -22.10 -10.70
C GLY A 268 19.99 -22.02 -9.81
N GLY A 269 21.04 -21.49 -10.39
CA GLY A 269 22.27 -21.27 -9.63
C GLY A 269 22.02 -20.34 -8.44
N GLY A 270 22.58 -20.68 -7.28
CA GLY A 270 22.32 -20.02 -5.99
C GLY A 270 21.35 -20.78 -5.12
N ALA A 271 20.28 -21.33 -5.69
CA ALA A 271 19.36 -22.21 -5.01
C ALA A 271 19.87 -23.67 -4.90
N THR A 272 20.87 -24.06 -5.70
CA THR A 272 21.41 -25.42 -5.75
C THR A 272 22.63 -25.60 -4.84
N ALA A 273 22.63 -26.67 -4.03
CA ALA A 273 23.79 -27.14 -3.29
C ALA A 273 24.69 -28.03 -4.18
N SER A 274 24.08 -28.95 -4.95
CA SER A 274 24.81 -29.78 -5.93
C SER A 274 23.85 -30.20 -7.05
N VAL A 275 24.44 -30.44 -8.22
CA VAL A 275 23.74 -31.01 -9.39
C VAL A 275 24.58 -32.15 -9.93
N THR A 276 24.00 -33.34 -10.03
CA THR A 276 24.58 -34.51 -10.71
C THR A 276 23.73 -34.81 -11.97
N GLY A 277 24.13 -35.83 -12.76
CA GLY A 277 23.34 -36.24 -13.91
C GLY A 277 21.94 -36.77 -13.58
N GLU A 278 21.69 -37.16 -12.33
CA GLU A 278 20.45 -37.84 -11.90
C GLU A 278 19.75 -37.12 -10.74
N GLU A 279 20.46 -36.32 -9.95
CA GLU A 279 19.93 -35.70 -8.74
C GLU A 279 20.30 -34.22 -8.63
N VAL A 280 19.37 -33.44 -8.06
CA VAL A 280 19.57 -32.04 -7.68
C VAL A 280 19.35 -31.91 -6.16
N ALA A 281 20.38 -31.43 -5.44
CA ALA A 281 20.24 -31.04 -4.05
C ALA A 281 20.09 -29.52 -3.95
N TRP A 282 19.07 -29.09 -3.25
CA TRP A 282 18.79 -27.67 -3.03
C TRP A 282 19.37 -27.16 -1.70
N VAL A 283 19.75 -25.89 -1.66
CA VAL A 283 20.13 -25.26 -0.40
C VAL A 283 18.91 -25.11 0.51
N ARG A 284 19.16 -24.91 1.80
CA ARG A 284 18.13 -24.52 2.79
C ARG A 284 18.19 -23.01 3.01
N GLY A 285 17.11 -22.47 3.56
CA GLY A 285 17.04 -21.05 3.88
C GLY A 285 16.53 -20.18 2.73
N PRO A 286 16.61 -18.86 2.88
CA PRO A 286 16.07 -17.89 1.92
C PRO A 286 16.60 -18.07 0.49
N GLU A 287 17.87 -18.42 0.34
CA GLU A 287 18.55 -18.60 -0.94
C GLU A 287 17.93 -19.71 -1.80
N ARG A 288 17.20 -20.65 -1.17
CA ARG A 288 16.44 -21.69 -1.87
C ARG A 288 15.45 -21.10 -2.88
N HIS A 289 14.88 -19.93 -2.56
CA HIS A 289 13.87 -19.27 -3.38
C HIS A 289 14.37 -18.05 -4.17
N GLU A 290 15.63 -17.68 -3.97
CA GLU A 290 16.29 -16.53 -4.62
C GLU A 290 17.26 -16.97 -5.72
N GLY A 291 16.86 -17.93 -6.58
CA GLY A 291 17.71 -18.43 -7.65
C GLY A 291 18.15 -17.33 -8.63
N GLY A 292 19.41 -17.42 -9.09
CA GLY A 292 20.03 -16.43 -9.97
C GLY A 292 20.88 -15.40 -9.22
N SER A 293 21.17 -14.27 -9.86
CA SER A 293 21.78 -13.11 -9.19
C SER A 293 20.67 -12.24 -8.59
N PRO A 294 20.68 -12.04 -7.26
CA PRO A 294 19.59 -11.30 -6.61
C PRO A 294 19.65 -9.80 -6.90
N ASN A 295 18.55 -9.09 -6.61
CA ASN A 295 18.49 -7.63 -6.69
C ASN A 295 19.17 -7.00 -5.45
N VAL A 296 20.52 -7.00 -5.46
CA VAL A 296 21.35 -6.47 -4.36
C VAL A 296 21.04 -5.01 -4.08
N VAL A 297 20.98 -4.20 -5.13
CA VAL A 297 20.72 -2.76 -5.01
C VAL A 297 19.37 -2.51 -4.36
N GLY A 298 18.36 -3.27 -4.77
CA GLY A 298 17.03 -3.18 -4.17
C GLY A 298 16.97 -3.65 -2.72
N ALA A 299 17.73 -4.69 -2.35
CA ALA A 299 17.82 -5.17 -0.96
C ALA A 299 18.45 -4.12 -0.04
N ILE A 300 19.56 -3.51 -0.47
CA ILE A 300 20.23 -2.43 0.28
C ILE A 300 19.35 -1.18 0.37
N ALA A 301 18.68 -0.81 -0.73
CA ALA A 301 17.73 0.29 -0.75
C ALA A 301 16.59 0.08 0.26
N LEU A 302 16.03 -1.13 0.30
CA LEU A 302 14.97 -1.48 1.24
C LEU A 302 15.46 -1.47 2.70
N ALA A 303 16.64 -1.99 2.98
CA ALA A 303 17.23 -1.96 4.31
C ALA A 303 17.47 -0.52 4.79
N ALA A 304 17.99 0.36 3.92
CA ALA A 304 18.18 1.77 4.23
C ALA A 304 16.84 2.48 4.54
N ALA A 305 15.78 2.14 3.83
CA ALA A 305 14.43 2.66 4.11
C ALA A 305 13.89 2.14 5.45
N CYS A 306 14.02 0.84 5.72
CA CYS A 306 13.61 0.22 6.99
C CYS A 306 14.33 0.84 8.19
N SER A 307 15.67 1.00 8.10
CA SER A 307 16.46 1.65 9.14
C SER A 307 15.99 3.09 9.38
N THR A 308 15.80 3.87 8.32
CA THR A 308 15.34 5.27 8.42
C THR A 308 13.95 5.38 9.05
N LEU A 309 12.99 4.55 8.64
CA LEU A 309 11.67 4.53 9.23
C LEU A 309 11.71 4.13 10.71
N THR A 310 12.56 3.15 11.07
CA THR A 310 12.72 2.73 12.47
C THR A 310 13.24 3.86 13.36
N GLU A 311 14.20 4.63 12.88
CA GLU A 311 14.76 5.78 13.59
C GLU A 311 13.73 6.91 13.83
N HIS A 312 12.72 7.04 12.94
CA HIS A 312 11.78 8.17 12.91
C HIS A 312 10.32 7.77 13.16
N TRP A 313 10.02 6.57 13.65
CA TRP A 313 8.65 6.05 13.78
C TRP A 313 7.69 6.99 14.50
N ALA A 314 8.11 7.59 15.62
CA ALA A 314 7.24 8.47 16.41
C ALA A 314 6.85 9.73 15.63
N ASP A 315 7.81 10.32 14.93
CA ASP A 315 7.61 11.55 14.17
C ASP A 315 6.76 11.28 12.90
N VAL A 316 7.01 10.15 12.22
CA VAL A 316 6.22 9.69 11.07
C VAL A 316 4.76 9.48 11.48
N ALA A 317 4.52 8.73 12.56
CA ALA A 317 3.18 8.45 13.05
C ALA A 317 2.42 9.72 13.45
N LEU A 318 3.10 10.67 14.09
CA LEU A 318 2.51 11.95 14.51
C LEU A 318 2.16 12.82 13.30
N LEU A 319 3.08 12.93 12.32
CA LEU A 319 2.83 13.67 11.07
C LEU A 319 1.62 13.11 10.35
N GLU A 320 1.61 11.81 10.09
CA GLU A 320 0.56 11.16 9.32
C GLU A 320 -0.79 11.22 10.01
N HIS A 321 -0.83 10.97 11.33
CA HIS A 321 -2.07 11.13 12.12
C HIS A 321 -2.64 12.53 11.98
N THR A 322 -1.79 13.55 12.16
CA THR A 322 -2.19 14.96 12.10
C THR A 322 -2.73 15.33 10.72
N LEU A 323 -2.00 14.97 9.66
CA LEU A 323 -2.39 15.30 8.29
C LEU A 323 -3.63 14.51 7.84
N ALA A 324 -3.73 13.21 8.18
CA ALA A 324 -4.89 12.39 7.86
C ALA A 324 -6.15 12.88 8.55
N GLN A 325 -6.06 13.25 9.83
CA GLN A 325 -7.19 13.84 10.56
C GLN A 325 -7.63 15.17 9.92
N ARG A 326 -6.68 16.05 9.59
CA ARG A 326 -6.97 17.33 8.92
C ARG A 326 -7.65 17.12 7.56
N LEU A 327 -7.17 16.18 6.76
CA LEU A 327 -7.76 15.82 5.46
C LEU A 327 -9.20 15.31 5.63
N ARG A 328 -9.42 14.35 6.52
CA ARG A 328 -10.73 13.74 6.74
C ARG A 328 -11.76 14.77 7.23
N LEU A 329 -11.43 15.54 8.25
CA LEU A 329 -12.30 16.58 8.78
C LEU A 329 -12.59 17.65 7.73
N GLY A 330 -11.57 18.05 6.96
CA GLY A 330 -11.71 19.05 5.90
C GLY A 330 -12.64 18.59 4.77
N LEU A 331 -12.53 17.33 4.32
CA LEU A 331 -13.35 16.75 3.28
C LEU A 331 -14.77 16.46 3.78
N ALA A 332 -14.93 15.89 4.97
CA ALA A 332 -16.25 15.58 5.56
C ALA A 332 -17.14 16.83 5.77
N ALA A 333 -16.52 17.98 5.95
CA ALA A 333 -17.24 19.27 6.10
C ALA A 333 -17.73 19.87 4.78
N ILE A 334 -17.49 19.23 3.63
CA ILE A 334 -17.89 19.76 2.32
C ILE A 334 -19.20 19.11 1.88
N PRO A 335 -20.31 19.88 1.70
CA PRO A 335 -21.54 19.35 1.15
C PRO A 335 -21.30 18.70 -0.22
N GLY A 336 -21.91 17.53 -0.46
CA GLY A 336 -21.74 16.77 -1.69
C GLY A 336 -20.44 15.96 -1.77
N VAL A 337 -19.60 15.97 -0.73
CA VAL A 337 -18.46 15.07 -0.60
C VAL A 337 -18.77 13.94 0.36
N ARG A 338 -18.48 12.71 -0.06
CA ARG A 338 -18.68 11.52 0.76
C ARG A 338 -17.36 10.79 0.97
N LEU A 339 -17.01 10.51 2.22
CA LEU A 339 -15.90 9.64 2.58
C LEU A 339 -16.38 8.19 2.63
N HIS A 340 -15.56 7.27 2.11
CA HIS A 340 -15.88 5.84 2.11
C HIS A 340 -15.16 5.12 3.26
N SER A 341 -15.87 4.19 3.88
CA SER A 341 -15.43 3.44 5.06
C SER A 341 -15.98 2.03 5.03
N MET A 342 -15.16 1.05 5.37
CA MET A 342 -15.53 -0.35 5.49
C MET A 342 -16.01 -0.67 6.92
N PHE A 343 -15.36 -0.10 7.94
CA PHE A 343 -15.64 -0.39 9.35
C PHE A 343 -16.34 0.73 10.12
N GLY A 344 -16.54 1.88 9.48
CA GLY A 344 -17.17 3.05 10.10
C GLY A 344 -16.17 4.09 10.59
N GLU A 345 -16.69 5.25 11.03
CA GLU A 345 -15.86 6.43 11.30
C GLU A 345 -14.86 6.28 12.46
N GLY A 346 -15.18 5.46 13.45
CA GLY A 346 -14.35 5.26 14.66
C GLY A 346 -13.20 4.25 14.49
N SER A 347 -13.04 3.64 13.32
CA SER A 347 -12.00 2.64 13.09
C SER A 347 -10.60 3.25 13.00
N ASP A 348 -9.58 2.51 13.46
CA ASP A 348 -8.17 2.88 13.26
C ASP A 348 -7.81 2.89 11.77
N ARG A 349 -6.92 3.83 11.38
CA ARG A 349 -6.59 4.07 9.97
C ARG A 349 -5.14 4.49 9.77
N VAL A 350 -4.59 4.12 8.63
CA VAL A 350 -3.41 4.77 8.06
C VAL A 350 -3.85 5.97 7.20
N ALA A 351 -2.89 6.74 6.73
CA ALA A 351 -3.12 8.01 6.06
C ALA A 351 -3.64 7.87 4.60
N VAL A 352 -4.70 7.08 4.41
CA VAL A 352 -5.38 6.83 3.13
C VAL A 352 -6.86 7.17 3.25
N VAL A 353 -7.40 7.96 2.31
CA VAL A 353 -8.79 8.41 2.28
C VAL A 353 -9.37 8.24 0.90
N ALA A 354 -10.45 7.46 0.78
CA ALA A 354 -11.25 7.38 -0.44
C ALA A 354 -12.50 8.26 -0.32
N PHE A 355 -12.83 8.98 -1.37
CA PHE A 355 -14.00 9.85 -1.40
C PHE A 355 -14.60 9.97 -2.80
N THR A 356 -15.85 10.44 -2.85
CA THR A 356 -16.56 10.84 -4.07
C THR A 356 -17.11 12.25 -3.92
N ILE A 357 -17.35 12.92 -5.04
CA ILE A 357 -18.03 14.22 -5.10
C ILE A 357 -19.31 14.02 -5.91
N ASP A 358 -20.45 14.40 -5.37
CA ASP A 358 -21.74 14.23 -6.02
C ASP A 358 -21.75 14.86 -7.40
N GLY A 359 -22.19 14.10 -8.41
CA GLY A 359 -22.30 14.55 -9.79
C GLY A 359 -20.99 14.73 -10.56
N LEU A 360 -19.83 14.38 -9.99
CA LEU A 360 -18.55 14.45 -10.66
C LEU A 360 -17.91 13.07 -10.86
N ASP A 361 -17.40 12.84 -12.06
CA ASP A 361 -16.61 11.67 -12.38
C ASP A 361 -15.24 11.72 -11.67
N SER A 362 -14.80 10.61 -11.08
CA SER A 362 -13.56 10.56 -10.29
C SER A 362 -12.30 10.80 -11.12
N ALA A 363 -12.26 10.34 -12.38
CA ALA A 363 -11.14 10.57 -13.28
C ALA A 363 -11.07 12.04 -13.71
N LEU A 364 -12.22 12.69 -13.93
CA LEU A 364 -12.29 14.12 -14.15
C LEU A 364 -11.74 14.89 -12.94
N VAL A 365 -12.17 14.52 -11.73
CA VAL A 365 -11.68 15.16 -10.49
C VAL A 365 -10.17 15.00 -10.36
N ALA A 366 -9.62 13.82 -10.58
CA ALA A 366 -8.18 13.56 -10.49
C ALA A 366 -7.39 14.39 -11.54
N THR A 367 -7.88 14.42 -12.78
CA THR A 367 -7.26 15.21 -13.85
C THR A 367 -7.29 16.71 -13.52
N ALA A 368 -8.44 17.23 -13.10
CA ALA A 368 -8.58 18.64 -12.76
C ALA A 368 -7.73 19.06 -11.55
N LEU A 369 -7.61 18.19 -10.53
CA LEU A 369 -6.71 18.41 -9.39
C LEU A 369 -5.26 18.54 -9.83
N SER A 370 -4.82 17.69 -10.76
CA SER A 370 -3.47 17.75 -11.31
C SER A 370 -3.24 19.02 -12.11
N VAL A 371 -4.10 19.30 -13.08
CA VAL A 371 -3.94 20.40 -14.05
C VAL A 371 -4.13 21.77 -13.42
N GLU A 372 -5.15 21.93 -12.57
CA GLU A 372 -5.49 23.24 -11.99
C GLU A 372 -4.71 23.56 -10.72
N TYR A 373 -4.35 22.52 -9.92
CA TYR A 373 -3.81 22.72 -8.58
C TYR A 373 -2.44 22.07 -8.33
N GLY A 374 -1.91 21.26 -9.27
CA GLY A 374 -0.65 20.54 -9.11
C GLY A 374 -0.73 19.47 -8.00
N ILE A 375 -1.88 18.79 -7.90
CA ILE A 375 -2.15 17.76 -6.90
C ILE A 375 -2.28 16.41 -7.59
N GLY A 376 -1.41 15.45 -7.25
CA GLY A 376 -1.51 14.07 -7.70
C GLY A 376 -2.31 13.23 -6.72
N VAL A 377 -3.42 12.66 -7.18
CA VAL A 377 -4.25 11.67 -6.47
C VAL A 377 -4.51 10.48 -7.40
N ARG A 378 -5.10 9.42 -6.89
CA ARG A 378 -5.54 8.28 -7.67
C ARG A 378 -7.05 8.27 -7.85
N ASP A 379 -7.51 7.86 -9.02
CA ASP A 379 -8.91 7.53 -9.28
C ASP A 379 -9.07 6.05 -9.66
N GLY A 380 -10.30 5.54 -9.64
CA GLY A 380 -10.64 4.20 -10.08
C GLY A 380 -11.06 3.24 -8.95
N LYS A 381 -10.74 1.95 -9.14
CA LYS A 381 -11.07 0.85 -8.21
C LYS A 381 -9.84 0.30 -7.45
N PHE A 382 -8.67 0.88 -7.60
CA PHE A 382 -7.44 0.66 -6.82
C PHE A 382 -7.00 -0.80 -6.70
N CYS A 383 -7.27 -1.64 -7.73
CA CYS A 383 -7.05 -3.09 -7.70
C CYS A 383 -7.73 -3.80 -6.51
N ALA A 384 -8.87 -3.25 -6.04
CA ALA A 384 -9.75 -3.81 -5.01
C ALA A 384 -11.21 -3.63 -5.44
N HIS A 385 -11.56 -4.20 -6.61
CA HIS A 385 -12.81 -3.93 -7.31
C HIS A 385 -14.02 -4.26 -6.44
N GLN A 386 -14.05 -5.44 -5.81
CA GLN A 386 -15.18 -5.87 -4.99
C GLN A 386 -15.40 -4.95 -3.78
N LEU A 387 -14.31 -4.46 -3.17
CA LEU A 387 -14.40 -3.49 -2.07
C LEU A 387 -15.01 -2.18 -2.56
N VAL A 388 -14.47 -1.61 -3.64
CA VAL A 388 -14.96 -0.32 -4.17
C VAL A 388 -16.41 -0.43 -4.60
N ASP A 389 -16.80 -1.51 -5.29
CA ASP A 389 -18.19 -1.75 -5.69
C ASP A 389 -19.11 -1.85 -4.47
N ALA A 390 -18.69 -2.54 -3.41
CA ALA A 390 -19.45 -2.63 -2.17
C ALA A 390 -19.59 -1.27 -1.45
N LEU A 391 -18.53 -0.45 -1.42
CA LEU A 391 -18.57 0.88 -0.81
C LEU A 391 -19.46 1.85 -1.58
N LEU A 392 -19.50 1.74 -2.91
CA LEU A 392 -20.31 2.61 -3.77
C LEU A 392 -21.77 2.15 -3.87
N ALA A 393 -22.05 0.85 -3.72
CA ALA A 393 -23.42 0.31 -3.68
C ALA A 393 -24.24 0.84 -2.49
N ASP A 394 -23.59 1.21 -1.39
CA ASP A 394 -24.22 1.87 -0.23
C ASP A 394 -24.56 3.35 -0.48
N HIS A 395 -24.30 3.83 -1.68
CA HIS A 395 -24.76 5.14 -2.10
C HIS A 395 -26.31 5.10 -2.12
N PRO A 396 -27.03 5.76 -1.21
CA PRO A 396 -28.46 5.89 -1.37
C PRO A 396 -28.65 6.50 -2.76
N ALA A 397 -29.46 5.86 -3.61
CA ALA A 397 -29.87 6.45 -4.86
C ALA A 397 -30.46 7.82 -4.48
N GLY A 398 -29.63 8.84 -4.51
CA GLY A 398 -29.99 10.20 -4.15
C GLY A 398 -31.15 10.54 -5.04
N GLY A 399 -32.27 10.90 -4.42
CA GLY A 399 -33.36 11.46 -5.19
C GLY A 399 -32.73 12.49 -6.11
N ALA A 400 -33.07 12.42 -7.38
CA ALA A 400 -32.52 13.21 -8.46
C ALA A 400 -32.37 14.68 -8.04
N SER A 401 -31.23 15.01 -7.43
CA SER A 401 -30.77 16.39 -7.37
C SER A 401 -30.33 16.68 -8.78
N SER A 402 -31.08 17.53 -9.44
CA SER A 402 -30.73 18.06 -10.77
C SER A 402 -29.23 18.33 -10.83
N PRO A 403 -28.55 17.92 -11.91
CA PRO A 403 -27.14 18.22 -12.07
C PRO A 403 -26.95 19.71 -11.87
N VAL A 404 -26.03 20.09 -11.01
CA VAL A 404 -25.68 21.48 -10.74
C VAL A 404 -25.31 22.12 -12.08
N GLY A 405 -26.24 22.92 -12.63
CA GLY A 405 -26.09 23.74 -13.81
C GLY A 405 -25.80 22.95 -15.08
N ASN A 406 -26.79 22.97 -15.96
CA ASN A 406 -26.66 22.59 -17.37
C ASN A 406 -25.47 23.35 -18.00
N ARG A 407 -24.23 22.86 -17.79
CA ARG A 407 -23.08 23.30 -18.57
C ARG A 407 -22.99 22.36 -19.76
N GLU A 408 -23.53 22.81 -20.89
CA GLU A 408 -23.30 22.21 -22.19
C GLU A 408 -21.81 21.91 -22.34
N GLY A 409 -21.40 20.64 -22.40
CA GLY A 409 -20.03 20.23 -22.66
C GLY A 409 -19.47 19.03 -21.90
N TYR A 410 -20.12 18.51 -20.87
CA TYR A 410 -19.66 17.31 -20.20
C TYR A 410 -20.42 16.07 -20.68
N ALA A 411 -19.97 15.46 -21.77
CA ALA A 411 -20.44 14.14 -22.17
C ALA A 411 -19.61 13.08 -21.41
N VAL A 412 -20.29 12.23 -20.63
CA VAL A 412 -19.67 11.04 -20.03
C VAL A 412 -19.43 10.03 -21.15
N PRO A 413 -18.18 9.55 -21.39
CA PRO A 413 -17.95 8.47 -22.35
C PRO A 413 -18.63 7.20 -21.87
N GLY A 414 -19.42 6.58 -22.73
CA GLY A 414 -19.93 5.24 -22.49
C GLY A 414 -18.77 4.26 -22.33
N ASN A 415 -18.66 3.63 -21.18
CA ASN A 415 -17.66 2.64 -20.88
C ASN A 415 -17.98 1.37 -21.68
N SER A 416 -17.27 1.13 -22.81
CA SER A 416 -17.49 0.01 -23.73
C SER A 416 -16.95 -1.33 -23.23
N SER A 417 -16.68 -1.47 -21.93
CA SER A 417 -16.27 -2.74 -21.30
C SER A 417 -17.13 -3.15 -20.11
N ALA A 418 -18.37 -2.65 -19.99
CA ALA A 418 -19.29 -3.05 -18.93
C ALA A 418 -20.09 -4.30 -19.35
N THR A 419 -19.63 -5.45 -18.89
CA THR A 419 -20.51 -6.60 -18.71
C THR A 419 -20.92 -6.68 -17.25
N SER A 420 -22.04 -6.07 -16.89
CA SER A 420 -23.03 -6.47 -15.88
C SER A 420 -23.81 -5.24 -15.41
N GLY A 421 -25.09 -5.22 -15.76
CA GLY A 421 -26.04 -4.16 -15.60
C GLY A 421 -26.20 -3.64 -14.19
N CYS A 422 -25.87 -2.38 -14.02
CA CYS A 422 -26.38 -1.41 -13.04
C CYS A 422 -25.99 0.02 -13.47
N ASP A 423 -26.21 0.35 -14.74
CA ASP A 423 -26.01 1.74 -15.23
C ASP A 423 -27.27 2.59 -14.95
N ALA A 424 -27.51 2.90 -13.66
CA ALA A 424 -28.41 3.98 -13.33
C ALA A 424 -27.64 5.31 -13.44
N PRO A 425 -28.11 6.30 -14.21
CA PRO A 425 -27.46 7.61 -14.32
C PRO A 425 -27.30 8.26 -12.96
N GLY A 426 -26.07 8.55 -12.52
CA GLY A 426 -25.77 9.28 -11.29
C GLY A 426 -25.11 8.49 -10.16
N ILE A 427 -24.89 7.17 -10.30
CA ILE A 427 -24.14 6.39 -9.30
C ILE A 427 -22.66 6.38 -9.69
N PRO A 428 -21.73 6.83 -8.80
CA PRO A 428 -20.31 6.74 -9.09
C PRO A 428 -19.87 5.27 -9.15
N VAL A 429 -19.17 4.91 -10.22
CA VAL A 429 -18.61 3.54 -10.41
C VAL A 429 -17.17 3.43 -9.96
N THR A 430 -16.55 4.55 -9.60
CA THR A 430 -15.16 4.70 -9.17
C THR A 430 -15.05 5.80 -8.11
N ALA A 431 -13.94 5.82 -7.37
CA ALA A 431 -13.69 6.82 -6.33
C ALA A 431 -12.35 7.54 -6.56
N VAL A 432 -12.15 8.66 -5.88
CA VAL A 432 -10.85 9.32 -5.72
C VAL A 432 -10.22 8.86 -4.42
N ARG A 433 -8.93 8.56 -4.46
CA ARG A 433 -8.12 8.22 -3.27
C ARG A 433 -7.01 9.23 -3.09
N ALA A 434 -6.97 9.89 -1.95
CA ALA A 434 -5.82 10.64 -1.47
C ALA A 434 -5.07 9.83 -0.42
N SER A 435 -3.76 9.70 -0.57
CA SER A 435 -2.90 8.97 0.35
C SER A 435 -1.64 9.76 0.65
N LEU A 436 -1.33 9.88 1.93
CA LEU A 436 -0.32 10.76 2.47
C LEU A 436 0.93 9.95 2.88
N GLY A 437 2.06 10.63 3.01
CA GLY A 437 3.31 10.05 3.48
C GLY A 437 4.33 11.14 3.82
N LEU A 438 5.60 10.77 3.96
CA LEU A 438 6.68 11.67 4.42
C LEU A 438 6.87 12.93 3.57
N ALA A 439 6.58 12.87 2.27
CA ALA A 439 6.67 14.05 1.39
C ALA A 439 5.44 14.99 1.50
N THR A 440 4.40 14.60 2.25
CA THR A 440 3.19 15.40 2.39
C THR A 440 3.40 16.53 3.38
N ARG A 441 2.90 17.73 3.05
CA ARG A 441 2.92 18.92 3.89
C ARG A 441 1.48 19.37 4.19
N LEU A 442 1.28 20.12 5.26
CA LEU A 442 -0.04 20.65 5.63
C LEU A 442 -0.67 21.48 4.47
N GLU A 443 0.14 22.30 3.81
CA GLU A 443 -0.30 23.08 2.65
C GLU A 443 -0.85 22.23 1.51
N HIS A 444 -0.32 21.02 1.31
CA HIS A 444 -0.82 20.07 0.30
C HIS A 444 -2.23 19.59 0.65
N VAL A 445 -2.46 19.26 1.91
CA VAL A 445 -3.76 18.83 2.44
C VAL A 445 -4.78 19.96 2.34
N GLU A 446 -4.41 21.17 2.75
CA GLU A 446 -5.29 22.34 2.70
C GLU A 446 -5.66 22.72 1.27
N ARG A 447 -4.70 22.64 0.35
CA ARG A 447 -4.92 22.85 -1.07
C ARG A 447 -5.90 21.84 -1.66
N LEU A 448 -5.76 20.54 -1.32
CA LEU A 448 -6.72 19.53 -1.75
C LEU A 448 -8.12 19.83 -1.22
N VAL A 449 -8.27 20.12 0.08
CA VAL A 449 -9.58 20.45 0.68
C VAL A 449 -10.21 21.67 0.02
N ALA A 450 -9.42 22.72 -0.25
CA ALA A 450 -9.91 23.92 -0.92
C ALA A 450 -10.35 23.63 -2.38
N ALA A 451 -9.55 22.84 -3.12
CA ALA A 451 -9.88 22.45 -4.50
C ALA A 451 -11.15 21.59 -4.54
N VAL A 452 -11.28 20.59 -3.68
CA VAL A 452 -12.48 19.73 -3.59
C VAL A 452 -13.72 20.54 -3.22
N ARG A 453 -13.60 21.49 -2.28
CA ARG A 453 -14.70 22.40 -1.92
C ARG A 453 -15.18 23.22 -3.12
N ARG A 454 -14.22 23.73 -3.91
CA ARG A 454 -14.56 24.46 -5.14
C ARG A 454 -15.24 23.54 -6.16
N PHE A 455 -14.73 22.32 -6.35
CA PHE A 455 -15.31 21.37 -7.30
C PHE A 455 -16.73 20.95 -6.91
N ALA A 456 -16.98 20.69 -5.63
CA ALA A 456 -18.31 20.38 -5.12
C ALA A 456 -19.32 21.53 -5.35
N ALA A 457 -18.87 22.79 -5.22
CA ALA A 457 -19.74 23.95 -5.38
C ALA A 457 -19.93 24.39 -6.84
N HIS A 458 -18.88 24.28 -7.68
CA HIS A 458 -18.84 24.93 -8.99
C HIS A 458 -18.32 24.06 -10.13
N GLY A 459 -17.83 22.84 -9.82
CA GLY A 459 -17.07 22.03 -10.76
C GLY A 459 -15.65 22.57 -11.03
N PRO A 460 -14.87 21.88 -11.90
CA PRO A 460 -13.56 22.35 -12.38
C PRO A 460 -13.65 23.73 -13.03
N ALA A 461 -12.53 24.49 -12.97
CA ALA A 461 -12.48 25.83 -13.53
C ALA A 461 -12.31 25.82 -15.05
N LEU A 462 -11.55 24.84 -15.54
CA LEU A 462 -11.32 24.66 -16.98
C LEU A 462 -12.37 23.74 -17.60
N ARG A 463 -12.46 23.78 -18.94
CA ARG A 463 -13.32 22.87 -19.71
C ARG A 463 -12.55 21.60 -20.04
N TYR A 464 -13.16 20.46 -19.73
CA TYR A 464 -12.60 19.14 -20.00
C TYR A 464 -13.45 18.40 -21.02
N ALA A 465 -12.79 17.62 -21.87
CA ALA A 465 -13.42 16.68 -22.78
C ALA A 465 -12.89 15.27 -22.55
N ALA A 466 -13.75 14.28 -22.71
CA ALA A 466 -13.35 12.90 -22.66
C ALA A 466 -12.53 12.54 -23.91
N SER A 467 -11.47 11.74 -23.73
CA SER A 467 -10.65 11.16 -24.79
C SER A 467 -10.48 9.65 -24.54
N ALA A 468 -9.83 8.94 -25.48
CA ALA A 468 -9.50 7.53 -25.30
C ALA A 468 -8.57 7.28 -24.10
N ASP A 469 -7.74 8.27 -23.74
CA ASP A 469 -6.74 8.20 -22.68
C ASP A 469 -7.22 8.86 -21.36
N GLY A 470 -8.50 9.24 -21.27
CA GLY A 470 -9.09 9.90 -20.10
C GLY A 470 -9.55 11.34 -20.39
N TRP A 471 -9.64 12.16 -19.35
CA TRP A 471 -10.06 13.56 -19.47
C TRP A 471 -8.90 14.46 -19.91
N VAL A 472 -9.16 15.35 -20.88
CA VAL A 472 -8.18 16.31 -21.39
C VAL A 472 -8.80 17.71 -21.41
N THR A 473 -7.97 18.75 -21.20
CA THR A 473 -8.40 20.15 -21.39
C THR A 473 -7.65 20.77 -22.57
N ARG A 474 -8.34 21.62 -23.33
CA ARG A 474 -7.77 22.44 -24.41
C ARG A 474 -7.49 23.88 -23.98
N ASP A 475 -7.91 24.24 -22.77
CA ASP A 475 -7.77 25.61 -22.25
C ASP A 475 -6.32 25.94 -21.84
N LEU A 476 -5.39 24.98 -22.00
CA LEU A 476 -3.95 25.13 -21.70
C LEU A 476 -3.07 25.02 -22.95
N GLU A 477 -3.57 25.36 -24.14
CA GLU A 477 -2.75 25.41 -25.34
C GLU A 477 -1.57 26.41 -25.11
N GLY A 478 -0.34 25.87 -25.07
CA GLY A 478 0.89 26.65 -24.82
C GLY A 478 1.50 26.49 -23.40
N ILE A 479 0.89 25.79 -22.47
CA ILE A 479 1.57 25.30 -21.26
C ILE A 479 2.18 23.95 -21.60
N GLU A 480 3.29 23.95 -22.32
CA GLU A 480 4.11 22.75 -22.45
C GLU A 480 4.71 22.42 -21.07
N GLU A 481 4.22 21.37 -20.39
CA GLU A 481 5.10 20.62 -19.50
C GLU A 481 6.18 20.05 -20.43
N THR A 482 7.33 20.68 -20.45
CA THR A 482 8.51 20.01 -21.01
C THR A 482 8.74 18.79 -20.12
N ALA A 483 8.29 17.62 -20.58
CA ALA A 483 8.62 16.37 -19.92
C ALA A 483 10.14 16.37 -19.70
N PRO A 484 10.62 15.98 -18.51
CA PRO A 484 12.05 15.95 -18.26
C PRO A 484 12.71 15.10 -19.36
N GLN A 485 13.88 15.55 -19.85
CA GLN A 485 14.64 14.78 -20.82
C GLN A 485 14.91 13.38 -20.27
N ARG A 486 14.81 12.38 -21.16
CA ARG A 486 15.14 11.01 -20.78
C ARG A 486 16.54 10.98 -20.19
N PRO A 487 16.80 10.25 -19.09
CA PRO A 487 18.12 10.20 -18.47
C PRO A 487 19.15 9.35 -19.26
N TRP A 488 18.75 8.81 -20.43
CA TRP A 488 19.62 8.07 -21.36
C TRP A 488 19.46 8.59 -22.79
#